data_7ceef596d0e6bf9a06f1718aa8fbe383
#
_entry.id   7ceef596d0e6bf9a06f1718aa8fbe383
#
_cell.length_a   1.000
_cell.length_b   1.000
_cell.length_c   1.000
_cell.angle_alpha   90.00
_cell.angle_beta   90.00
_cell.angle_gamma   90.00
#
_symmetry.space_group_name_H-M   'P 1'
#
loop_
_entity.id
_entity.type
_entity.pdbx_description
1 polymer ?
#
loop_
_entity_poly.entity_id
_entity_poly.type
_entity_poly.pdbx_seq_one_letter_code
_entity_poly.pdbx_strand_id
1 'polypeptide(L)'
;FGALAHESHADLHNWYEQQRDYYRKMIFELYEGFKEVEPDFIVSRPEASIYFVIDVRKVAKPGFDGVEFASWCAEHGAVSLDDGKEYTLLMAPLNGFYSGKKGEDNPGRTQLRVSFCENPDLLRLAPELLSKLFRAYEAQR
;
A
#
# COMPACT_ATOMS: atom_id res chain seq x y z
N PHE A 1 28.37 -8.03 -0.12
CA PHE A 1 28.97 -8.34 1.20
C PHE A 1 30.36 -7.73 1.36
N GLY A 2 31.21 -7.68 0.31
CA GLY A 2 32.57 -7.13 0.40
C GLY A 2 32.63 -5.65 0.79
N ALA A 3 31.65 -4.83 0.40
CA ALA A 3 31.61 -3.42 0.75
C ALA A 3 31.44 -3.17 2.26
N LEU A 4 30.80 -4.07 2.98
CA LEU A 4 30.56 -3.95 4.43
C LEU A 4 31.74 -4.48 5.28
N ALA A 5 32.70 -5.17 4.65
CA ALA A 5 33.83 -5.79 5.37
C ALA A 5 34.79 -4.79 6.01
N HIS A 6 34.72 -3.52 5.60
CA HIS A 6 35.56 -2.43 6.12
C HIS A 6 34.85 -1.51 7.12
N GLU A 7 33.53 -1.74 7.32
CA GLU A 7 32.74 -0.94 8.27
C GLU A 7 32.93 -1.46 9.70
N SER A 8 32.98 -0.56 10.66
CA SER A 8 33.00 -0.97 12.07
C SER A 8 31.62 -1.49 12.50
N HIS A 9 31.59 -2.36 13.50
CA HIS A 9 30.33 -2.86 14.07
C HIS A 9 29.45 -1.71 14.60
N ALA A 10 30.06 -0.67 15.15
CA ALA A 10 29.34 0.51 15.64
C ALA A 10 28.71 1.33 14.51
N ASP A 11 29.40 1.50 13.38
CA ASP A 11 28.89 2.24 12.22
C ASP A 11 27.71 1.51 11.58
N LEU A 12 27.82 0.19 11.44
CA LEU A 12 26.73 -0.65 10.95
C LEU A 12 25.50 -0.59 11.88
N HIS A 13 25.72 -0.64 13.21
CA HIS A 13 24.63 -0.54 14.18
C HIS A 13 23.93 0.82 14.07
N ASN A 14 24.68 1.91 14.04
CA ASN A 14 24.15 3.26 13.90
C ASN A 14 23.36 3.42 12.58
N TRP A 15 23.88 2.87 11.49
CA TRP A 15 23.20 2.92 10.20
C TRP A 15 21.85 2.17 10.25
N TYR A 16 21.81 0.98 10.84
CA TYR A 16 20.55 0.21 11.00
C TYR A 16 19.54 0.95 11.89
N GLU A 17 19.98 1.59 12.97
CA GLU A 17 19.13 2.41 13.83
C GLU A 17 18.50 3.57 13.06
N GLN A 18 19.31 4.31 12.29
CA GLN A 18 18.83 5.43 11.47
C GLN A 18 17.84 4.95 10.39
N GLN A 19 18.12 3.83 9.71
CA GLN A 19 17.21 3.27 8.73
C GLN A 19 15.87 2.83 9.36
N ARG A 20 15.95 2.17 10.50
CA ARG A 20 14.77 1.75 11.24
C ARG A 20 13.90 2.93 11.65
N ASP A 21 14.48 3.98 12.17
CA ASP A 21 13.73 5.16 12.63
C ASP A 21 13.15 5.94 11.44
N TYR A 22 13.87 6.06 10.34
CA TYR A 22 13.39 6.63 9.10
C TYR A 22 12.15 5.90 8.56
N TYR A 23 12.25 4.57 8.38
CA TYR A 23 11.13 3.79 7.87
C TYR A 23 9.96 3.70 8.86
N ARG A 24 10.24 3.64 10.15
CA ARG A 24 9.19 3.66 11.18
C ARG A 24 8.32 4.91 11.08
N LYS A 25 8.94 6.09 10.99
CA LYS A 25 8.21 7.34 10.84
C LYS A 25 7.34 7.32 9.58
N MET A 26 7.90 6.96 8.45
CA MET A 26 7.23 6.96 7.16
C MET A 26 6.04 6.00 7.12
N ILE A 27 6.20 4.78 7.64
CA ILE A 27 5.11 3.79 7.64
C ILE A 27 3.96 4.18 8.57
N PHE A 28 4.26 4.83 9.69
CA PHE A 28 3.21 5.32 10.59
C PHE A 28 2.48 6.53 10.00
N GLU A 29 3.17 7.45 9.34
CA GLU A 29 2.52 8.55 8.60
C GLU A 29 1.54 8.02 7.55
N LEU A 30 1.95 7.02 6.76
CA LEU A 30 1.08 6.36 5.79
C LEU A 30 -0.11 5.65 6.44
N TYR A 31 0.12 4.89 7.50
CA TYR A 31 -0.92 4.16 8.22
C TYR A 31 -2.01 5.09 8.75
N GLU A 32 -1.61 6.18 9.41
CA GLU A 32 -2.57 7.17 9.90
C GLU A 32 -3.27 7.90 8.76
N GLY A 33 -2.56 8.25 7.67
CA GLY A 33 -3.15 8.86 6.50
C GLY A 33 -4.25 8.00 5.85
N PHE A 34 -4.06 6.69 5.74
CA PHE A 34 -5.10 5.80 5.24
C PHE A 34 -6.32 5.74 6.15
N LYS A 35 -6.12 5.73 7.45
CA LYS A 35 -7.22 5.73 8.44
C LYS A 35 -8.00 7.05 8.47
N GLU A 36 -7.32 8.16 8.20
CA GLU A 36 -7.95 9.48 8.14
C GLU A 36 -8.79 9.63 6.87
N VAL A 37 -8.26 9.25 5.71
CA VAL A 37 -8.93 9.41 4.42
C VAL A 37 -10.08 8.42 4.22
N GLU A 38 -9.89 7.17 4.64
CA GLU A 38 -10.91 6.11 4.53
C GLU A 38 -11.00 5.30 5.84
N PRO A 39 -11.76 5.77 6.83
CA PRO A 39 -11.87 5.12 8.15
C PRO A 39 -12.40 3.68 8.10
N ASP A 40 -13.14 3.32 7.05
CA ASP A 40 -13.70 1.99 6.86
C ASP A 40 -12.75 1.00 6.17
N PHE A 41 -11.61 1.46 5.66
CA PHE A 41 -10.54 0.56 5.26
C PHE A 41 -9.95 -0.13 6.48
N ILE A 42 -9.80 -1.45 6.38
CA ILE A 42 -9.10 -2.21 7.42
C ILE A 42 -7.62 -2.17 7.09
N VAL A 43 -6.88 -1.32 7.79
CA VAL A 43 -5.44 -1.18 7.60
C VAL A 43 -4.70 -1.97 8.66
N SER A 44 -3.83 -2.91 8.25
CA SER A 44 -3.02 -3.66 9.20
C SER A 44 -2.02 -2.72 9.89
N ARG A 45 -1.93 -2.80 11.22
CA ARG A 45 -0.96 -1.99 11.96
C ARG A 45 0.46 -2.43 11.59
N PRO A 46 1.31 -1.51 11.12
CA PRO A 46 2.66 -1.88 10.74
C PRO A 46 3.53 -2.07 12.00
N GLU A 47 4.11 -3.25 12.16
CA GLU A 47 5.05 -3.56 13.23
C GLU A 47 6.46 -3.85 12.71
N ALA A 48 6.54 -4.31 11.47
CA ALA A 48 7.77 -4.65 10.78
C ALA A 48 7.57 -4.70 9.27
N SER A 49 8.62 -5.03 8.51
CA SER A 49 8.60 -5.15 7.05
C SER A 49 8.63 -3.80 6.32
N ILE A 50 8.55 -3.87 5.01
CA ILE A 50 8.54 -2.72 4.08
C ILE A 50 7.18 -2.52 3.41
N TYR A 51 6.14 -3.20 3.92
CA TYR A 51 4.76 -3.08 3.42
C TYR A 51 3.75 -3.37 4.53
N PHE A 52 2.53 -2.94 4.29
CA PHE A 52 1.35 -3.31 5.08
C PHE A 52 0.18 -3.66 4.16
N VAL A 53 -0.90 -4.16 4.74
CA VAL A 53 -2.07 -4.61 4.01
C VAL A 53 -3.25 -3.70 4.30
N ILE A 54 -3.94 -3.33 3.23
CA ILE A 54 -5.24 -2.66 3.26
C ILE A 54 -6.29 -3.65 2.79
N ASP A 55 -7.35 -3.83 3.57
CA ASP A 55 -8.48 -4.67 3.21
C ASP A 55 -9.73 -3.82 3.04
N VAL A 56 -10.27 -3.81 1.84
CA VAL A 56 -11.43 -3.00 1.45
C VAL A 56 -12.77 -3.71 1.62
N ARG A 57 -12.81 -4.90 2.25
CA ARG A 57 -14.01 -5.75 2.36
C ARG A 57 -15.24 -5.08 2.93
N LYS A 58 -15.08 -4.05 3.76
CA LYS A 58 -16.20 -3.32 4.37
C LYS A 58 -16.89 -2.35 3.42
N VAL A 59 -16.18 -1.90 2.40
CA VAL A 59 -16.62 -0.83 1.48
C VAL A 59 -16.75 -1.29 0.03
N ALA A 60 -16.11 -2.38 -0.32
CA ALA A 60 -16.16 -2.96 -1.65
C ALA A 60 -17.55 -3.54 -1.95
N LYS A 61 -18.06 -3.29 -3.17
CA LYS A 61 -19.28 -3.94 -3.66
C LYS A 61 -19.08 -5.44 -3.81
N PRO A 62 -20.16 -6.24 -3.74
CA PRO A 62 -20.10 -7.68 -4.01
C PRO A 62 -19.37 -8.00 -5.32
N GLY A 63 -18.54 -9.02 -5.30
CA GLY A 63 -17.74 -9.42 -6.46
C GLY A 63 -16.49 -8.59 -6.71
N PHE A 64 -16.06 -7.71 -5.80
CA PHE A 64 -14.78 -7.02 -5.91
C PHE A 64 -13.61 -8.02 -5.98
N ASP A 65 -12.66 -7.75 -6.86
CA ASP A 65 -11.42 -8.50 -6.97
C ASP A 65 -10.21 -7.56 -7.07
N GLY A 66 -9.26 -7.71 -6.15
CA GLY A 66 -8.07 -6.87 -6.08
C GLY A 66 -7.15 -6.99 -7.30
N VAL A 67 -7.17 -8.14 -8.01
CA VAL A 67 -6.40 -8.32 -9.25
C VAL A 67 -7.02 -7.48 -10.37
N GLU A 68 -8.34 -7.52 -10.52
CA GLU A 68 -9.05 -6.71 -11.50
C GLU A 68 -8.89 -5.21 -11.23
N PHE A 69 -8.98 -4.82 -9.96
CA PHE A 69 -8.75 -3.43 -9.56
C PHE A 69 -7.32 -2.97 -9.84
N ALA A 70 -6.30 -3.77 -9.52
CA ALA A 70 -4.91 -3.44 -9.81
C ALA A 70 -4.63 -3.33 -11.31
N SER A 71 -5.21 -4.22 -12.12
CA SER A 71 -5.12 -4.16 -13.59
C SER A 71 -5.82 -2.91 -14.13
N TRP A 72 -6.99 -2.58 -13.63
CA TRP A 72 -7.69 -1.37 -14.01
C TRP A 72 -6.88 -0.10 -13.66
N CYS A 73 -6.25 -0.03 -12.48
CA CYS A 73 -5.37 1.07 -12.12
C CYS A 73 -4.20 1.21 -13.10
N ALA A 74 -3.63 0.08 -13.55
CA ALA A 74 -2.50 0.10 -14.48
C ALA A 74 -2.88 0.54 -15.91
N GLU A 75 -4.11 0.23 -16.35
CA GLU A 75 -4.55 0.42 -17.73
C GLU A 75 -5.36 1.71 -17.92
N HIS A 76 -6.17 2.08 -16.94
CA HIS A 76 -7.21 3.11 -17.07
C HIS A 76 -7.30 4.05 -15.86
N GLY A 77 -6.75 3.63 -14.71
CA GLY A 77 -6.92 4.34 -13.45
C GLY A 77 -6.04 5.59 -13.35
N ALA A 78 -6.55 6.73 -13.76
CA ALA A 78 -5.93 8.02 -13.50
C ALA A 78 -6.89 8.93 -12.73
N VAL A 79 -6.39 9.61 -11.70
CA VAL A 79 -7.15 10.59 -10.92
C VAL A 79 -6.34 11.86 -10.72
N SER A 80 -7.01 12.99 -10.78
CA SER A 80 -6.37 14.29 -10.57
C SER A 80 -6.29 14.62 -9.08
N LEU A 81 -5.15 15.18 -8.68
CA LEU A 81 -4.95 15.80 -7.37
C LEU A 81 -5.00 17.33 -7.48
N ASP A 82 -4.90 18.01 -6.33
CA ASP A 82 -5.01 19.46 -6.23
C ASP A 82 -3.91 20.22 -7.00
N ASP A 83 -2.80 19.56 -7.33
CA ASP A 83 -1.72 20.11 -8.17
C ASP A 83 -2.05 20.10 -9.68
N GLY A 84 -3.22 19.60 -10.05
CA GLY A 84 -3.71 19.50 -11.42
C GLY A 84 -3.06 18.41 -12.27
N LYS A 85 -2.25 17.52 -11.66
CA LYS A 85 -1.66 16.38 -12.35
C LYS A 85 -2.50 15.13 -12.19
N GLU A 86 -2.37 14.25 -13.16
CA GLU A 86 -2.98 12.92 -13.10
C GLU A 86 -2.00 11.89 -12.52
N TYR A 87 -2.52 11.06 -11.63
CA TYR A 87 -1.76 10.03 -10.94
C TYR A 87 -2.51 8.71 -10.98
N THR A 88 -1.76 7.64 -10.92
CA THR A 88 -2.26 6.31 -10.56
C THR A 88 -1.47 5.74 -9.39
N LEU A 89 -1.99 4.66 -8.80
CA LEU A 89 -1.31 3.93 -7.74
C LEU A 89 -1.34 2.45 -8.05
N LEU A 90 -0.17 1.83 -8.14
CA LEU A 90 -0.04 0.41 -8.36
C LEU A 90 0.18 -0.31 -7.03
N MET A 91 -0.69 -1.26 -6.75
CA MET A 91 -0.66 -2.08 -5.54
C MET A 91 -0.61 -3.56 -5.91
N ALA A 92 -0.05 -4.37 -5.02
CA ALA A 92 -0.03 -5.81 -5.21
C ALA A 92 -1.25 -6.46 -4.54
N PRO A 93 -2.16 -7.12 -5.30
CA PRO A 93 -3.26 -7.87 -4.73
C PRO A 93 -2.76 -9.12 -4.00
N LEU A 94 -3.46 -9.52 -2.93
CA LEU A 94 -3.05 -10.65 -2.11
C LEU A 94 -3.72 -11.99 -2.47
N ASN A 95 -4.48 -12.05 -3.55
CA ASN A 95 -5.15 -13.29 -3.97
C ASN A 95 -4.21 -14.51 -4.02
N GLY A 96 -2.99 -14.33 -4.52
CA GLY A 96 -2.00 -15.40 -4.65
C GLY A 96 -1.32 -15.84 -3.35
N PHE A 97 -1.53 -15.12 -2.25
CA PHE A 97 -0.91 -15.43 -0.95
C PHE A 97 -1.69 -16.45 -0.11
N TYR A 98 -2.90 -16.79 -0.53
CA TYR A 98 -3.78 -17.72 0.19
C TYR A 98 -3.88 -19.04 -0.58
N SER A 99 -2.93 -19.94 -0.36
CA SER A 99 -2.89 -21.26 -0.99
C SER A 99 -4.18 -22.05 -0.76
N GLY A 100 -4.72 -22.64 -1.82
CA GLY A 100 -5.92 -23.48 -1.76
C GLY A 100 -7.26 -22.75 -1.61
N LYS A 101 -7.25 -21.43 -1.45
CA LYS A 101 -8.46 -20.60 -1.44
C LYS A 101 -8.72 -20.01 -2.82
N LYS A 102 -9.96 -20.09 -3.28
CA LYS A 102 -10.37 -19.59 -4.60
C LYS A 102 -11.70 -18.83 -4.51
N GLY A 103 -11.93 -17.96 -5.47
CA GLY A 103 -13.17 -17.21 -5.57
C GLY A 103 -13.48 -16.43 -4.29
N GLU A 104 -14.71 -16.46 -3.85
CA GLU A 104 -15.19 -15.70 -2.69
C GLU A 104 -14.64 -16.18 -1.35
N ASP A 105 -14.16 -17.40 -1.27
CA ASP A 105 -13.52 -17.95 -0.06
C ASP A 105 -12.07 -17.46 0.12
N ASN A 106 -11.53 -16.76 -0.87
CA ASN A 106 -10.17 -16.23 -0.79
C ASN A 106 -10.18 -14.84 -0.11
N PRO A 107 -9.70 -14.70 1.12
CA PRO A 107 -9.70 -13.40 1.81
C PRO A 107 -8.78 -12.37 1.13
N GLY A 108 -7.81 -12.81 0.34
CA GLY A 108 -6.92 -11.95 -0.44
C GLY A 108 -7.60 -11.17 -1.55
N ARG A 109 -8.83 -11.53 -1.94
CA ARG A 109 -9.58 -10.82 -2.99
C ARG A 109 -9.80 -9.35 -2.69
N THR A 110 -10.00 -9.00 -1.43
CA THR A 110 -10.22 -7.63 -0.98
C THR A 110 -8.99 -6.99 -0.36
N GLN A 111 -7.85 -7.71 -0.38
CA GLN A 111 -6.63 -7.27 0.26
C GLN A 111 -5.59 -6.78 -0.75
N LEU A 112 -5.03 -5.63 -0.46
CA LEU A 112 -4.03 -4.94 -1.26
C LEU A 112 -2.78 -4.69 -0.42
N ARG A 113 -1.62 -5.02 -0.96
CA ARG A 113 -0.34 -4.75 -0.32
C ARG A 113 0.20 -3.40 -0.79
N VAL A 114 0.51 -2.53 0.15
CA VAL A 114 1.12 -1.23 -0.09
C VAL A 114 2.56 -1.27 0.40
N SER A 115 3.52 -0.97 -0.48
CA SER A 115 4.92 -0.80 -0.13
C SER A 115 5.21 0.68 0.13
N PHE A 116 6.13 0.96 1.04
CA PHE A 116 6.59 2.32 1.35
C PHE A 116 8.06 2.56 0.99
N CYS A 117 8.57 1.81 0.00
CA CYS A 117 9.93 1.97 -0.53
C CYS A 117 9.97 2.95 -1.72
N GLU A 118 9.29 4.08 -1.59
CA GLU A 118 9.22 5.12 -2.62
C GLU A 118 9.61 6.48 -2.02
N ASN A 119 9.71 7.50 -2.85
CA ASN A 119 9.94 8.87 -2.40
C ASN A 119 8.86 9.30 -1.38
N PRO A 120 9.24 9.82 -0.19
CA PRO A 120 8.30 10.20 0.86
C PRO A 120 7.20 11.18 0.41
N ASP A 121 7.51 12.10 -0.51
CA ASP A 121 6.53 13.07 -0.99
C ASP A 121 5.47 12.40 -1.87
N LEU A 122 5.84 11.40 -2.66
CA LEU A 122 4.88 10.57 -3.41
C LEU A 122 4.08 9.65 -2.51
N LEU A 123 4.72 9.09 -1.48
CA LEU A 123 4.03 8.22 -0.52
C LEU A 123 2.91 8.94 0.24
N ARG A 124 3.09 10.22 0.57
CA ARG A 124 2.05 11.01 1.23
C ARG A 124 0.78 11.18 0.40
N LEU A 125 0.88 11.04 -0.92
CA LEU A 125 -0.27 11.08 -1.83
C LEU A 125 -1.05 9.76 -1.86
N ALA A 126 -0.44 8.65 -1.45
CA ALA A 126 -1.00 7.31 -1.61
C ALA A 126 -2.38 7.12 -0.93
N PRO A 127 -2.66 7.64 0.27
CA PRO A 127 -3.98 7.51 0.88
C PRO A 127 -5.10 8.15 0.04
N GLU A 128 -4.91 9.38 -0.40
CA GLU A 128 -5.88 10.08 -1.24
C GLU A 128 -6.02 9.42 -2.62
N LEU A 129 -4.90 9.02 -3.23
CA LEU A 129 -4.89 8.33 -4.51
C LEU A 129 -5.68 7.02 -4.43
N LEU A 130 -5.43 6.18 -3.42
CA LEU A 130 -6.17 4.93 -3.28
C LEU A 130 -7.66 5.18 -3.10
N SER A 131 -8.05 6.13 -2.27
CA SER A 131 -9.45 6.47 -2.05
C SER A 131 -10.13 6.91 -3.36
N LYS A 132 -9.53 7.84 -4.09
CA LYS A 132 -10.08 8.33 -5.36
C LYS A 132 -10.15 7.23 -6.43
N LEU A 133 -9.09 6.43 -6.60
CA LEU A 133 -9.04 5.32 -7.56
C LEU A 133 -10.07 4.24 -7.20
N PHE A 134 -10.17 3.86 -5.94
CA PHE A 134 -11.14 2.88 -5.48
C PHE A 134 -12.58 3.33 -5.74
N ARG A 135 -12.92 4.57 -5.42
CA ARG A 135 -14.25 5.13 -5.68
C ARG A 135 -14.55 5.21 -7.18
N ALA A 136 -13.58 5.62 -8.00
CA ALA A 136 -13.74 5.67 -9.45
C ALA A 136 -13.98 4.28 -10.06
N TYR A 137 -13.23 3.27 -9.59
CA TYR A 137 -13.42 1.88 -10.00
C TYR A 137 -14.79 1.34 -9.59
N GLU A 138 -15.18 1.52 -8.33
CA GLU A 138 -16.47 1.05 -7.83
C GLU A 138 -17.67 1.76 -8.48
N ALA A 139 -17.51 2.99 -8.97
CA ALA A 139 -18.56 3.72 -9.68
C ALA A 139 -18.83 3.14 -11.08
N GLN A 140 -17.86 2.46 -11.69
CA GLN A 140 -17.98 1.86 -13.03
C GLN A 140 -18.53 0.42 -12.99
N ARG A 141 -18.50 -0.21 -11.83
CA ARG A 141 -19.06 -1.54 -11.56
C ARG A 141 -20.50 -1.41 -11.08
#